data_8fd3608dd33617b73e9a557734f37057
#
_entry.id   8fd3608dd33617b73e9a557734f37057
#
_cell.length_a   1.000
_cell.length_b   1.000
_cell.length_c   1.000
_cell.angle_alpha   90.00
_cell.angle_beta   90.00
_cell.angle_gamma   90.00
#
_symmetry.space_group_name_H-M   'P 1'
#
loop_
_entity.id
_entity.type
_entity.pdbx_description
1 polymer ?
#
loop_
_entity_poly.entity_id
_entity_poly.type
_entity_poly.pdbx_seq_one_letter_code
_entity_poly.pdbx_strand_id
1 'polypeptide(L)'
;MCIRDSLMMQGAQVDTFGVGERLITSSSSPVFGGVYKLVAVENDGGEIVPKIKVSENTTKITNPHFKKVYRYFDKDSGKAIADELCIYDEVVDDSKPRTIFDPNAVWKTKMLDNYTAKELLVPIFKNGKCVYESPSIEEIATYCREQIDLLWDEVKRFENPHNYYVDLSKKLYDIKALLLNIYEK
;
A
#
# COMPACT_ATOMS: atom_id res chain seq x y z
N MET A 1 8.58 -2.75 -21.12
CA MET A 1 9.90 -3.42 -20.96
C MET A 1 10.99 -2.41 -21.26
N CYS A 2 11.90 -2.19 -20.34
CA CYS A 2 13.06 -1.34 -20.60
C CYS A 2 14.10 -2.15 -21.38
N ILE A 3 14.62 -1.62 -22.49
CA ILE A 3 15.64 -2.29 -23.31
C ILE A 3 16.85 -2.69 -22.45
N ARG A 4 17.25 -1.83 -21.51
CA ARG A 4 18.32 -2.11 -20.55
C ARG A 4 18.09 -3.42 -19.79
N ASP A 5 16.92 -3.57 -19.17
CA ASP A 5 16.65 -4.71 -18.31
C ASP A 5 16.56 -6.01 -19.12
N SER A 6 16.00 -5.92 -20.34
CA SER A 6 16.00 -7.04 -21.29
C SER A 6 17.42 -7.49 -21.66
N LEU A 7 18.32 -6.54 -21.94
CA LEU A 7 19.71 -6.84 -22.26
C LEU A 7 20.46 -7.45 -21.07
N MET A 8 20.25 -6.92 -19.84
CA MET A 8 20.88 -7.46 -18.64
C MET A 8 20.39 -8.87 -18.32
N MET A 9 19.09 -9.15 -18.48
CA MET A 9 18.53 -10.49 -18.30
C MET A 9 19.07 -11.50 -19.32
N GLN A 10 19.46 -11.05 -20.52
CA GLN A 10 20.08 -11.86 -21.56
C GLN A 10 21.60 -12.02 -21.33
N GLY A 11 22.14 -11.52 -20.22
CA GLY A 11 23.56 -11.64 -19.87
C GLY A 11 24.45 -10.64 -20.59
N ALA A 12 23.92 -9.51 -21.08
CA ALA A 12 24.76 -8.49 -21.70
C ALA A 12 25.70 -7.86 -20.67
N GLN A 13 26.98 -7.82 -21.02
CA GLN A 13 28.04 -7.20 -20.21
C GLN A 13 28.13 -5.70 -20.56
N VAL A 14 27.31 -4.89 -19.89
CA VAL A 14 27.25 -3.44 -20.11
C VAL A 14 27.51 -2.72 -18.81
N ASP A 15 28.56 -1.90 -18.75
CA ASP A 15 28.98 -1.16 -17.56
C ASP A 15 28.33 0.22 -17.47
N THR A 16 27.99 0.83 -18.61
CA THR A 16 27.50 2.20 -18.66
C THR A 16 26.38 2.36 -19.70
N PHE A 17 25.34 3.11 -19.34
CA PHE A 17 24.24 3.45 -20.24
C PHE A 17 24.13 4.96 -20.41
N GLY A 18 24.10 5.43 -21.67
CA GLY A 18 23.71 6.78 -22.00
C GLY A 18 22.19 6.87 -22.00
N VAL A 19 21.62 7.74 -21.16
CA VAL A 19 20.17 7.94 -21.06
C VAL A 19 19.80 9.33 -21.58
N GLY A 20 18.69 9.41 -22.31
CA GLY A 20 18.23 10.65 -22.90
C GLY A 20 17.21 11.40 -22.04
N GLU A 21 16.81 12.56 -22.51
CA GLU A 21 15.86 13.47 -21.87
C GLU A 21 14.55 12.80 -21.41
N ARG A 22 14.01 11.89 -22.20
CA ARG A 22 12.74 11.20 -21.87
C ARG A 22 12.80 10.39 -20.58
N LEU A 23 13.96 9.82 -20.24
CA LEU A 23 14.14 9.13 -18.97
C LEU A 23 14.27 10.14 -17.82
N ILE A 24 15.08 11.18 -18.00
CA ILE A 24 15.36 12.17 -16.95
C ILE A 24 14.08 12.95 -16.60
N THR A 25 13.28 13.28 -17.60
CA THR A 25 12.03 14.02 -17.42
C THR A 25 10.81 13.15 -17.12
N SER A 26 10.96 11.82 -17.07
CA SER A 26 9.83 10.88 -16.98
C SER A 26 8.73 11.18 -18.00
N SER A 27 9.09 11.34 -19.28
CA SER A 27 8.22 11.94 -20.31
C SER A 27 6.86 11.24 -20.50
N SER A 28 6.71 9.99 -20.08
CA SER A 28 5.43 9.26 -20.04
C SER A 28 4.49 9.69 -18.92
N SER A 29 5.05 10.22 -17.80
CA SER A 29 4.30 10.69 -16.63
C SER A 29 5.15 11.73 -15.86
N PRO A 30 5.34 12.95 -16.43
CA PRO A 30 6.30 13.92 -15.90
C PRO A 30 5.79 14.67 -14.66
N VAL A 31 4.52 14.48 -14.29
CA VAL A 31 3.88 15.20 -13.19
C VAL A 31 3.19 14.20 -12.25
N PHE A 32 3.46 14.36 -10.95
CA PHE A 32 2.69 13.68 -9.90
C PHE A 32 1.47 14.53 -9.52
N GLY A 33 0.27 14.06 -9.87
CA GLY A 33 -0.98 14.70 -9.47
C GLY A 33 -1.26 14.50 -7.99
N GLY A 34 -1.36 15.58 -7.22
CA GLY A 34 -1.82 15.55 -5.84
C GLY A 34 -3.35 15.55 -5.75
N VAL A 35 -3.95 14.73 -4.89
CA VAL A 35 -5.38 14.69 -4.64
C VAL A 35 -5.64 14.64 -3.15
N TYR A 36 -6.59 15.47 -2.69
CA TYR A 36 -7.07 15.46 -1.31
C TYR A 36 -8.53 15.01 -1.26
N LYS A 37 -8.86 14.11 -0.36
CA LYS A 37 -10.22 13.61 -0.12
C LYS A 37 -10.49 13.52 1.37
N LEU A 38 -11.61 14.10 1.81
CA LEU A 38 -12.12 13.93 3.18
C LEU A 38 -12.61 12.49 3.36
N VAL A 39 -12.12 11.81 4.38
CA VAL A 39 -12.47 10.41 4.68
C VAL A 39 -13.03 10.22 6.09
N ALA A 40 -12.85 11.18 6.97
CA ALA A 40 -13.42 11.19 8.32
C ALA A 40 -13.44 12.61 8.88
N VAL A 41 -14.32 12.84 9.85
CA VAL A 41 -14.34 14.03 10.72
C VAL A 41 -14.47 13.56 12.16
N GLU A 42 -13.93 14.32 13.09
CA GLU A 42 -14.20 14.14 14.51
C GLU A 42 -15.42 15.00 14.90
N ASN A 43 -16.38 14.42 15.60
CA ASN A 43 -17.53 15.13 16.12
C ASN A 43 -17.21 15.80 17.47
N ASP A 44 -18.14 16.60 18.00
CA ASP A 44 -17.97 17.32 19.28
C ASP A 44 -17.76 16.37 20.47
N GLY A 45 -18.12 15.10 20.35
CA GLY A 45 -17.90 14.05 21.35
C GLY A 45 -16.55 13.33 21.20
N GLY A 46 -15.70 13.70 20.24
CA GLY A 46 -14.41 13.05 19.98
C GLY A 46 -14.50 11.75 19.18
N GLU A 47 -15.69 11.43 18.62
CA GLU A 47 -15.87 10.22 17.82
C GLU A 47 -15.49 10.47 16.35
N ILE A 48 -14.80 9.52 15.75
CA ILE A 48 -14.44 9.55 14.33
C ILE A 48 -15.63 9.12 13.48
N VAL A 49 -16.22 10.08 12.77
CA VAL A 49 -17.34 9.85 11.85
C VAL A 49 -16.79 9.63 10.45
N PRO A 50 -16.96 8.43 9.86
CA PRO A 50 -16.44 8.14 8.54
C PRO A 50 -17.19 8.94 7.47
N LYS A 51 -16.45 9.38 6.46
CA LYS A 51 -16.94 10.06 5.26
C LYS A 51 -16.45 9.35 4.01
N ILE A 52 -17.29 9.35 2.97
CA ILE A 52 -16.94 8.73 1.69
C ILE A 52 -17.27 9.69 0.55
N LYS A 53 -16.41 9.70 -0.46
CA LYS A 53 -16.74 10.32 -1.74
C LYS A 53 -17.17 9.22 -2.70
N VAL A 54 -18.43 9.24 -3.11
CA VAL A 54 -18.99 8.38 -4.14
C VAL A 54 -18.69 8.94 -5.53
N SER A 55 -18.46 8.10 -6.50
CA SER A 55 -18.17 8.45 -7.89
C SER A 55 -18.66 7.32 -8.81
N GLU A 56 -19.14 7.66 -10.00
CA GLU A 56 -19.45 6.69 -11.06
C GLU A 56 -18.23 5.83 -11.43
N ASN A 57 -17.03 6.41 -11.36
CA ASN A 57 -15.80 5.65 -11.50
C ASN A 57 -15.42 5.01 -10.16
N THR A 58 -15.58 3.71 -10.05
CA THR A 58 -15.30 2.93 -8.83
C THR A 58 -13.87 3.09 -8.31
N THR A 59 -12.89 3.32 -9.20
CA THR A 59 -11.48 3.55 -8.80
C THR A 59 -11.30 4.90 -8.08
N LYS A 60 -12.27 5.81 -8.16
CA LYS A 60 -12.25 7.12 -7.48
C LYS A 60 -13.02 7.11 -6.16
N ILE A 61 -13.68 6.00 -5.81
CA ILE A 61 -14.36 5.84 -4.53
C ILE A 61 -13.30 5.69 -3.43
N THR A 62 -13.39 6.54 -2.41
CA THR A 62 -12.42 6.54 -1.30
C THR A 62 -12.71 5.42 -0.31
N ASN A 63 -11.68 4.97 0.40
CA ASN A 63 -11.86 4.17 1.61
C ASN A 63 -12.11 5.12 2.78
N PRO A 64 -13.26 5.01 3.47
CA PRO A 64 -13.63 5.93 4.55
C PRO A 64 -12.83 5.68 5.82
N HIS A 65 -13.07 6.50 6.83
CA HIS A 65 -12.53 6.41 8.18
C HIS A 65 -11.06 6.86 8.34
N PHE A 66 -10.63 7.06 9.58
CA PHE A 66 -9.23 7.22 9.95
C PHE A 66 -8.57 5.85 9.99
N LYS A 67 -7.45 5.68 9.26
CA LYS A 67 -6.91 4.37 8.92
C LYS A 67 -5.43 4.24 9.23
N LYS A 68 -4.99 2.99 9.32
CA LYS A 68 -3.59 2.58 9.34
C LYS A 68 -3.37 1.38 8.42
N VAL A 69 -2.12 1.04 8.18
CA VAL A 69 -1.72 -0.05 7.28
C VAL A 69 -0.85 -1.02 8.04
N TYR A 70 -1.20 -2.29 7.98
CA TYR A 70 -0.35 -3.40 8.42
C TYR A 70 0.23 -4.11 7.22
N ARG A 71 1.51 -4.49 7.30
CA ARG A 71 2.17 -5.44 6.40
C ARG A 71 2.38 -6.75 7.12
N TYR A 72 2.01 -7.81 6.45
CA TYR A 72 2.18 -9.18 6.95
C TYR A 72 3.41 -9.80 6.30
N PHE A 73 4.23 -10.44 7.12
CA PHE A 73 5.44 -11.15 6.68
C PHE A 73 5.32 -12.61 7.05
N ASP A 74 5.68 -13.47 6.13
CA ASP A 74 5.82 -14.90 6.38
C ASP A 74 6.99 -15.15 7.34
N LYS A 75 6.77 -15.89 8.42
CA LYS A 75 7.79 -16.12 9.46
C LYS A 75 8.96 -16.97 8.99
N ASP A 76 8.74 -17.86 8.02
CA ASP A 76 9.78 -18.78 7.56
C ASP A 76 10.71 -18.12 6.53
N SER A 77 10.15 -17.38 5.59
CA SER A 77 10.91 -16.73 4.52
C SER A 77 11.25 -15.27 4.79
N GLY A 78 10.58 -14.62 5.73
CA GLY A 78 10.67 -13.17 5.97
C GLY A 78 10.08 -12.31 4.86
N LYS A 79 9.44 -12.89 3.84
CA LYS A 79 8.87 -12.17 2.71
C LYS A 79 7.52 -11.54 3.05
N ALA A 80 7.26 -10.38 2.44
CA ALA A 80 5.98 -9.71 2.57
C ALA A 80 4.88 -10.49 1.85
N ILE A 81 3.78 -10.78 2.55
CA ILE A 81 2.64 -11.55 2.03
C ILE A 81 1.58 -10.64 1.44
N ALA A 82 1.19 -9.61 2.20
CA ALA A 82 0.11 -8.68 1.89
C ALA A 82 0.17 -7.45 2.77
N ASP A 83 -0.48 -6.38 2.34
CA ASP A 83 -0.80 -5.22 3.16
C ASP A 83 -2.31 -5.20 3.43
N GLU A 84 -2.71 -4.75 4.61
CA GLU A 84 -4.11 -4.59 4.98
C GLU A 84 -4.37 -3.20 5.55
N LEU A 85 -5.34 -2.50 4.96
CA LEU A 85 -5.83 -1.25 5.51
C LEU A 85 -6.84 -1.56 6.61
N CYS A 86 -6.54 -1.10 7.82
CA CYS A 86 -7.38 -1.24 9.00
C CYS A 86 -7.90 0.14 9.44
N ILE A 87 -8.99 0.18 10.17
CA ILE A 87 -9.33 1.41 10.89
C ILE A 87 -8.33 1.64 12.03
N TYR A 88 -8.21 2.88 12.46
CA TYR A 88 -7.14 3.32 13.37
C TYR A 88 -7.09 2.57 14.69
N ASP A 89 -8.23 2.18 15.26
CA ASP A 89 -8.34 1.49 16.55
C ASP A 89 -8.16 -0.04 16.47
N GLU A 90 -8.10 -0.62 15.26
CA GLU A 90 -7.83 -2.05 15.12
C GLU A 90 -6.41 -2.39 15.51
N VAL A 91 -6.26 -3.46 16.27
CA VAL A 91 -4.97 -4.05 16.63
C VAL A 91 -4.90 -5.45 16.04
N VAL A 92 -3.85 -5.72 15.30
CA VAL A 92 -3.58 -7.05 14.76
C VAL A 92 -2.81 -7.86 15.81
N ASP A 93 -3.38 -8.99 16.21
CA ASP A 93 -2.74 -9.99 17.08
C ASP A 93 -2.17 -11.10 16.17
N ASP A 94 -0.87 -11.04 15.91
CA ASP A 94 -0.17 -11.99 15.04
C ASP A 94 0.16 -13.34 15.69
N SER A 95 -0.31 -13.55 16.92
CA SER A 95 -0.35 -14.87 17.56
C SER A 95 -1.57 -15.71 17.15
N LYS A 96 -2.52 -15.12 16.43
CA LYS A 96 -3.77 -15.76 15.99
C LYS A 96 -3.87 -15.79 14.47
N PRO A 97 -4.52 -16.82 13.90
CA PRO A 97 -4.81 -16.84 12.46
C PRO A 97 -5.62 -15.60 12.04
N ARG A 98 -5.27 -15.04 10.89
CA ARG A 98 -6.01 -13.92 10.28
C ARG A 98 -6.43 -14.27 8.86
N THR A 99 -7.68 -13.98 8.53
CA THR A 99 -8.18 -14.13 7.17
C THR A 99 -8.19 -12.77 6.50
N ILE A 100 -7.45 -12.65 5.39
CA ILE A 100 -7.50 -11.52 4.47
C ILE A 100 -8.33 -11.89 3.24
N PHE A 101 -8.87 -10.88 2.54
CA PHE A 101 -9.71 -11.10 1.36
C PHE A 101 -9.61 -9.93 0.38
N ASP A 102 -9.73 -10.23 -0.90
CA ASP A 102 -9.80 -9.21 -1.96
C ASP A 102 -11.12 -8.41 -1.83
N PRO A 103 -11.09 -7.10 -1.57
CA PRO A 103 -12.29 -6.28 -1.43
C PRO A 103 -13.15 -6.18 -2.70
N ASN A 104 -12.58 -6.52 -3.88
CA ASN A 104 -13.28 -6.55 -5.15
C ASN A 104 -13.81 -7.96 -5.49
N ALA A 105 -13.38 -8.98 -4.74
CA ALA A 105 -13.74 -10.37 -4.95
C ALA A 105 -13.76 -11.10 -3.60
N VAL A 106 -14.72 -10.75 -2.75
CA VAL A 106 -14.79 -11.16 -1.33
C VAL A 106 -14.75 -12.68 -1.08
N TRP A 107 -15.02 -13.48 -2.10
CA TRP A 107 -14.87 -14.95 -2.03
C TRP A 107 -13.41 -15.41 -2.13
N LYS A 108 -12.50 -14.57 -2.60
CA LYS A 108 -11.07 -14.84 -2.62
C LYS A 108 -10.49 -14.49 -1.26
N THR A 109 -10.31 -15.51 -0.45
CA THR A 109 -9.78 -15.37 0.90
C THR A 109 -8.45 -16.11 1.04
N LYS A 110 -7.59 -15.62 1.93
CA LYS A 110 -6.36 -16.30 2.34
C LYS A 110 -6.27 -16.27 3.86
N MET A 111 -6.06 -17.43 4.47
CA MET A 111 -5.78 -17.54 5.90
C MET A 111 -4.26 -17.44 6.13
N LEU A 112 -3.88 -16.56 7.02
CA LEU A 112 -2.51 -16.38 7.51
C LEU A 112 -2.43 -16.99 8.90
N ASP A 113 -1.57 -17.96 9.11
CA ASP A 113 -1.37 -18.69 10.36
C ASP A 113 0.08 -18.60 10.88
N ASN A 114 1.05 -18.43 9.99
CA ASN A 114 2.47 -18.32 10.33
C ASN A 114 3.03 -16.98 9.82
N TYR A 115 2.66 -15.89 10.46
CA TYR A 115 3.03 -14.54 10.03
C TYR A 115 3.43 -13.64 11.19
N THR A 116 4.11 -12.53 10.87
CA THR A 116 4.26 -11.35 11.72
C THR A 116 3.57 -10.16 11.09
N ALA A 117 3.06 -9.23 11.92
CA ALA A 117 2.41 -8.02 11.46
C ALA A 117 3.22 -6.79 11.86
N LYS A 118 3.41 -5.85 10.93
CA LYS A 118 4.09 -4.58 11.16
C LYS A 118 3.20 -3.42 10.72
N GLU A 119 2.94 -2.48 11.61
CA GLU A 119 2.32 -1.21 11.26
C GLU A 119 3.31 -0.36 10.45
N LEU A 120 2.85 0.18 9.29
CA LEU A 120 3.72 0.89 8.37
C LEU A 120 3.75 2.41 8.55
N LEU A 121 2.73 2.98 9.20
CA LEU A 121 2.65 4.42 9.38
C LEU A 121 3.66 4.91 10.40
N VAL A 122 4.38 5.96 10.05
CA VAL A 122 5.28 6.67 10.96
C VAL A 122 4.77 8.10 11.19
N PRO A 123 4.84 8.63 12.41
CA PRO A 123 4.41 9.98 12.70
C PRO A 123 5.38 11.00 12.07
N ILE A 124 4.87 11.92 11.27
CA ILE A 124 5.63 13.03 10.69
C ILE A 124 5.43 14.30 11.53
N PHE A 125 4.17 14.56 11.92
CA PHE A 125 3.82 15.67 12.80
C PHE A 125 3.08 15.17 14.03
N LYS A 126 3.40 15.74 15.18
CA LYS A 126 2.70 15.50 16.45
C LYS A 126 2.51 16.85 17.17
N ASN A 127 1.24 17.17 17.49
CA ASN A 127 0.88 18.43 18.14
C ASN A 127 1.46 19.69 17.42
N GLY A 128 1.37 19.73 16.09
CA GLY A 128 1.86 20.82 15.26
C GLY A 128 3.37 20.91 15.09
N LYS A 129 4.15 19.98 15.66
CA LYS A 129 5.61 19.91 15.52
C LYS A 129 6.01 18.77 14.61
N CYS A 130 6.95 19.00 13.70
CA CYS A 130 7.59 17.94 12.95
C CYS A 130 8.44 17.08 13.91
N VAL A 131 8.17 15.78 13.92
CA VAL A 131 8.88 14.78 14.74
C VAL A 131 9.65 13.77 13.90
N TYR A 132 9.63 13.93 12.58
CA TYR A 132 10.32 13.06 11.64
C TYR A 132 11.64 13.71 11.22
N GLU A 133 12.72 12.95 11.38
CA GLU A 133 14.03 13.30 10.83
C GLU A 133 14.16 12.67 9.45
N SER A 134 14.40 13.50 8.44
CA SER A 134 14.58 13.03 7.06
C SER A 134 15.89 12.25 6.95
N PRO A 135 15.86 10.99 6.51
CA PRO A 135 17.08 10.21 6.30
C PRO A 135 17.90 10.77 5.13
N SER A 136 19.18 10.39 5.08
CA SER A 136 20.06 10.70 3.95
C SER A 136 19.62 9.98 2.67
N ILE A 137 20.14 10.41 1.52
CA ILE A 137 19.85 9.76 0.23
C ILE A 137 20.32 8.30 0.22
N GLU A 138 21.44 8.03 0.84
CA GLU A 138 22.03 6.68 0.96
C GLU A 138 21.15 5.76 1.81
N GLU A 139 20.63 6.26 2.92
CA GLU A 139 19.68 5.53 3.78
C GLU A 139 18.37 5.25 3.04
N ILE A 140 17.83 6.24 2.30
CA ILE A 140 16.63 6.07 1.48
C ILE A 140 16.85 5.01 0.40
N ALA A 141 17.99 5.05 -0.30
CA ALA A 141 18.33 4.09 -1.33
C ALA A 141 18.51 2.67 -0.78
N THR A 142 19.10 2.55 0.40
CA THR A 142 19.27 1.27 1.10
C THR A 142 17.92 0.71 1.53
N TYR A 143 17.09 1.53 2.19
CA TYR A 143 15.73 1.15 2.59
C TYR A 143 14.89 0.70 1.38
N CYS A 144 14.98 1.41 0.26
CA CYS A 144 14.26 1.03 -0.96
C CYS A 144 14.66 -0.38 -1.44
N ARG A 145 15.97 -0.68 -1.49
CA ARG A 145 16.45 -2.02 -1.88
C ARG A 145 15.96 -3.10 -0.93
N GLU A 146 16.09 -2.87 0.38
CA GLU A 146 15.61 -3.80 1.40
C GLU A 146 14.10 -4.08 1.26
N GLN A 147 13.28 -3.04 1.02
CA GLN A 147 11.83 -3.21 0.84
C GLN A 147 11.49 -3.99 -0.44
N ILE A 148 12.24 -3.79 -1.53
CA ILE A 148 12.08 -4.57 -2.76
C ILE A 148 12.47 -6.03 -2.53
N ASP A 149 13.53 -6.28 -1.78
CA ASP A 149 13.99 -7.64 -1.48
C ASP A 149 13.04 -8.44 -0.60
N LEU A 150 12.18 -7.77 0.17
CA LEU A 150 11.09 -8.41 0.92
C LEU A 150 9.97 -8.95 0.03
N LEU A 151 9.82 -8.48 -1.19
CA LEU A 151 8.81 -8.96 -2.12
C LEU A 151 9.19 -10.30 -2.73
N TRP A 152 8.19 -11.12 -3.05
CA TRP A 152 8.34 -12.36 -3.80
C TRP A 152 8.80 -12.07 -5.24
N ASP A 153 9.55 -12.99 -5.84
CA ASP A 153 10.11 -12.80 -7.18
C ASP A 153 9.01 -12.69 -8.25
N GLU A 154 7.88 -13.37 -8.04
CA GLU A 154 6.72 -13.29 -8.93
C GLU A 154 6.11 -11.88 -8.99
N VAL A 155 6.19 -11.11 -7.91
CA VAL A 155 5.73 -9.70 -7.87
C VAL A 155 6.74 -8.79 -8.57
N LYS A 156 8.04 -9.10 -8.49
CA LYS A 156 9.13 -8.28 -9.03
C LYS A 156 9.43 -8.53 -10.50
N ARG A 157 8.94 -9.62 -11.08
CA ARG A 157 9.26 -9.96 -12.47
C ARG A 157 8.69 -8.96 -13.46
N PHE A 158 9.39 -8.79 -14.56
CA PHE A 158 9.10 -7.80 -15.59
C PHE A 158 7.87 -8.13 -16.42
N GLU A 159 7.73 -9.40 -16.78
CA GLU A 159 6.64 -9.89 -17.61
C GLU A 159 5.60 -10.59 -16.75
N ASN A 160 4.35 -10.15 -16.91
CA ASN A 160 3.20 -10.69 -16.18
C ASN A 160 3.46 -10.81 -14.66
N PRO A 161 3.82 -9.71 -13.97
CA PRO A 161 4.03 -9.75 -12.52
C PRO A 161 2.73 -10.16 -11.81
N HIS A 162 2.87 -10.90 -10.72
CA HIS A 162 1.74 -11.12 -9.84
C HIS A 162 1.37 -9.82 -9.13
N ASN A 163 0.08 -9.62 -8.92
CA ASN A 163 -0.39 -8.51 -8.09
C ASN A 163 -0.03 -8.77 -6.62
N TYR A 164 0.54 -7.76 -5.99
CA TYR A 164 0.69 -7.75 -4.55
C TYR A 164 -0.67 -7.45 -3.89
N TYR A 165 -1.01 -8.20 -2.84
CA TYR A 165 -2.29 -8.03 -2.17
C TYR A 165 -2.28 -6.78 -1.29
N VAL A 166 -3.27 -5.91 -1.51
CA VAL A 166 -3.56 -4.75 -0.67
C VAL A 166 -5.05 -4.79 -0.34
N ASP A 167 -5.36 -5.33 0.80
CA ASP A 167 -6.71 -5.69 1.22
C ASP A 167 -7.28 -4.68 2.23
N LEU A 168 -8.56 -4.82 2.54
CA LEU A 168 -9.23 -4.07 3.60
C LEU A 168 -9.53 -5.01 4.77
N SER A 169 -9.41 -4.52 6.00
CA SER A 169 -9.95 -5.24 7.14
C SER A 169 -11.48 -5.41 6.98
N LYS A 170 -12.01 -6.48 7.55
CA LYS A 170 -13.46 -6.74 7.50
C LYS A 170 -14.24 -5.55 8.06
N LYS A 171 -13.76 -4.93 9.13
CA LYS A 171 -14.41 -3.78 9.76
C LYS A 171 -14.42 -2.56 8.84
N LEU A 172 -13.31 -2.26 8.18
CA LEU A 172 -13.24 -1.16 7.21
C LEU A 172 -14.10 -1.43 5.97
N TYR A 173 -14.08 -2.67 5.48
CA TYR A 173 -14.91 -3.07 4.34
C TYR A 173 -16.42 -2.90 4.65
N ASP A 174 -16.88 -3.35 5.83
CA ASP A 174 -18.28 -3.24 6.23
C ASP A 174 -18.73 -1.78 6.36
N ILE A 175 -17.88 -0.92 6.94
CA ILE A 175 -18.15 0.53 7.01
C ILE A 175 -18.26 1.11 5.59
N LYS A 176 -17.37 0.75 4.68
CA LYS A 176 -17.41 1.22 3.28
C LYS A 176 -18.69 0.76 2.59
N ALA A 177 -19.05 -0.52 2.71
CA ALA A 177 -20.26 -1.08 2.12
C ALA A 177 -21.53 -0.39 2.67
N LEU A 178 -21.60 -0.20 3.99
CA LEU A 178 -22.72 0.51 4.62
C LEU A 178 -22.89 1.93 4.07
N LEU A 179 -21.78 2.68 3.96
CA LEU A 179 -21.84 4.05 3.44
C LEU A 179 -22.24 4.10 1.97
N LEU A 180 -21.78 3.16 1.14
CA LEU A 180 -22.18 3.08 -0.26
C LEU A 180 -23.67 2.81 -0.38
N ASN A 181 -24.23 1.86 0.37
CA ASN A 181 -25.66 1.53 0.36
C ASN A 181 -26.56 2.73 0.77
N ILE A 182 -26.07 3.64 1.59
CA ILE A 182 -26.83 4.87 1.96
C ILE A 182 -26.97 5.81 0.75
N TYR A 183 -26.03 5.82 -0.16
CA TYR A 183 -25.97 6.74 -1.31
C TYR A 183 -26.40 6.11 -2.63
N GLU A 184 -26.75 4.83 -2.67
CA GLU A 184 -27.32 4.14 -3.84
C GLU A 184 -28.82 4.40 -4.07
N LYS A 185 -29.40 5.40 -3.36
CA LYS A 185 -30.81 5.77 -3.49
C LYS A 185 -31.01 6.94 -4.44
#